data_56d2649ba6529148dd4867318949f93d
#
_entry.id   56d2649ba6529148dd4867318949f93d
#
_cell.length_a   1.000
_cell.length_b   1.000
_cell.length_c   1.000
_cell.angle_alpha   90.00
_cell.angle_beta   90.00
_cell.angle_gamma   90.00
#
_symmetry.space_group_name_H-M   'P 1'
#
loop_
_entity.id
_entity.type
_entity.pdbx_description
1 polymer ?
#
loop_
_entity_poly.entity_id
_entity_poly.type
_entity_poly.pdbx_seq_one_letter_code
_entity_poly.pdbx_strand_id
1 'polypeptide(L)'
;MTEEHKQEALELPLTILENERSRVSRELHDVTIQNLVHTIHQTELILRYMDSDPIKAKLEITSLSKNLKHTIQETRNIIFDLKPMTINDLGFSETLNEYVSYLNENFETHFSYDLDVAVDNLDKEHCLTLYRVIQEACTNIIKHSHAKNAEIKIWEDKTGQCILSVKDDGVGCQVSDLNKLNHYGLQILEERVKILSGTCEIETNLNQGFHLTVKVPVSC
;
A
#
# COMPACT_ATOMS: atom_id res chain seq x y z
N MET A 1 -22.14 1.81 30.51
CA MET A 1 -21.72 1.24 29.24
C MET A 1 -22.52 -0.03 29.07
N THR A 2 -23.53 0.01 28.20
CA THR A 2 -24.45 -1.11 27.95
C THR A 2 -23.74 -2.21 27.18
N GLU A 3 -24.18 -3.45 27.34
CA GLU A 3 -23.63 -4.62 26.63
C GLU A 3 -23.69 -4.44 25.09
N GLU A 4 -24.64 -3.67 24.57
CA GLU A 4 -24.72 -3.30 23.15
C GLU A 4 -23.48 -2.53 22.66
N HIS A 5 -22.95 -1.57 23.43
CA HIS A 5 -21.73 -0.82 23.06
C HIS A 5 -20.46 -1.66 23.11
N LYS A 6 -20.46 -2.74 23.92
CA LYS A 6 -19.36 -3.71 23.92
C LYS A 6 -19.41 -4.66 22.71
N GLN A 7 -20.59 -4.97 22.25
CA GLN A 7 -20.80 -5.85 21.09
C GLN A 7 -20.47 -5.12 19.78
N GLU A 8 -20.90 -3.87 19.63
CA GLU A 8 -20.52 -3.00 18.49
C GLU A 8 -18.98 -2.77 18.44
N ALA A 9 -18.34 -2.56 19.57
CA ALA A 9 -16.88 -2.36 19.63
C ALA A 9 -16.06 -3.63 19.29
N LEU A 10 -16.65 -4.81 19.37
CA LEU A 10 -16.03 -6.10 18.98
C LEU A 10 -16.36 -6.50 17.53
N GLU A 11 -17.49 -6.07 17.00
CA GLU A 11 -17.90 -6.39 15.63
C GLU A 11 -17.14 -5.56 14.58
N LEU A 12 -16.78 -4.33 14.89
CA LEU A 12 -16.03 -3.44 13.99
C LEU A 12 -14.65 -4.00 13.59
N PRO A 13 -13.81 -4.47 14.53
CA PRO A 13 -12.51 -5.07 14.19
C PRO A 13 -12.63 -6.38 13.39
N LEU A 14 -13.65 -7.20 13.66
CA LEU A 14 -13.89 -8.44 12.93
C LEU A 14 -14.31 -8.18 11.49
N THR A 15 -15.17 -7.20 11.26
CA THR A 15 -15.62 -6.80 9.91
C THR A 15 -14.48 -6.24 9.08
N ILE A 16 -13.60 -5.44 9.69
CA ILE A 16 -12.38 -4.92 9.03
C ILE A 16 -11.45 -6.07 8.64
N LEU A 17 -11.24 -7.03 9.55
CA LEU A 17 -10.39 -8.21 9.31
C LEU A 17 -10.96 -9.11 8.20
N GLU A 18 -12.25 -9.34 8.16
CA GLU A 18 -12.93 -10.12 7.13
C GLU A 18 -12.92 -9.43 5.77
N ASN A 19 -13.10 -8.11 5.74
CA ASN A 19 -12.99 -7.31 4.51
C ASN A 19 -11.56 -7.34 3.96
N GLU A 20 -10.55 -7.19 4.81
CA GLU A 20 -9.14 -7.30 4.43
C GLU A 20 -8.82 -8.69 3.88
N ARG A 21 -9.25 -9.75 4.56
CA ARG A 21 -9.08 -11.14 4.14
C ARG A 21 -9.77 -11.42 2.79
N SER A 22 -10.95 -10.86 2.59
CA SER A 22 -11.70 -10.96 1.33
C SER A 22 -11.05 -10.17 0.19
N ARG A 23 -10.46 -9.01 0.49
CA ARG A 23 -9.67 -8.20 -0.46
C ARG A 23 -8.45 -8.97 -0.93
N VAL A 24 -7.66 -9.46 0.02
CA VAL A 24 -6.46 -10.25 -0.23
C VAL A 24 -6.76 -11.51 -1.04
N SER A 25 -7.81 -12.23 -0.67
CA SER A 25 -8.22 -13.44 -1.40
C SER A 25 -8.58 -13.12 -2.85
N ARG A 26 -9.26 -12.01 -3.10
CA ARG A 26 -9.60 -11.56 -4.46
C ARG A 26 -8.35 -11.13 -5.23
N GLU A 27 -7.47 -10.33 -4.65
CA GLU A 27 -6.24 -9.90 -5.31
C GLU A 27 -5.32 -11.08 -5.65
N LEU A 28 -5.16 -12.04 -4.73
CA LEU A 28 -4.42 -13.27 -5.02
C LEU A 28 -5.07 -14.09 -6.14
N HIS A 29 -6.39 -14.22 -6.13
CA HIS A 29 -7.10 -15.00 -7.14
C HIS A 29 -7.09 -14.32 -8.51
N ASP A 30 -7.44 -13.04 -8.56
CA ASP A 30 -7.65 -12.34 -9.82
C ASP A 30 -6.34 -11.98 -10.52
N VAL A 31 -5.31 -11.60 -9.76
CA VAL A 31 -4.02 -11.20 -10.33
C VAL A 31 -3.10 -12.41 -10.51
N THR A 32 -2.85 -13.17 -9.44
CA THR A 32 -1.82 -14.21 -9.48
C THR A 32 -2.27 -15.43 -10.24
N ILE A 33 -3.48 -15.94 -9.97
CA ILE A 33 -3.98 -17.18 -10.60
C ILE A 33 -4.26 -16.96 -12.07
N GLN A 34 -4.91 -15.85 -12.45
CA GLN A 34 -5.19 -15.56 -13.86
C GLN A 34 -3.91 -15.37 -14.67
N ASN A 35 -2.91 -14.68 -14.14
CA ASN A 35 -1.62 -14.52 -14.80
C ASN A 35 -0.87 -15.84 -14.95
N LEU A 36 -0.93 -16.74 -13.96
CA LEU A 36 -0.34 -18.07 -14.05
C LEU A 36 -1.06 -18.95 -15.08
N VAL A 37 -2.38 -18.91 -15.15
CA VAL A 37 -3.16 -19.62 -16.19
C VAL A 37 -2.80 -19.11 -17.59
N HIS A 38 -2.69 -17.78 -17.77
CA HIS A 38 -2.24 -17.20 -19.04
C HIS A 38 -0.83 -17.67 -19.40
N THR A 39 0.08 -17.76 -18.45
CA THR A 39 1.44 -18.28 -18.62
C THR A 39 1.44 -19.73 -19.12
N ILE A 40 0.57 -20.59 -18.59
CA ILE A 40 0.41 -21.97 -19.04
C ILE A 40 -0.01 -22.00 -20.51
N HIS A 41 -1.01 -21.23 -20.91
CA HIS A 41 -1.45 -21.16 -22.31
C HIS A 41 -0.36 -20.62 -23.25
N GLN A 42 0.42 -19.62 -22.79
CA GLN A 42 1.58 -19.13 -23.56
C GLN A 42 2.64 -20.24 -23.76
N THR A 43 2.92 -21.08 -22.74
CA THR A 43 3.87 -22.19 -22.89
C THR A 43 3.39 -23.24 -23.93
N GLU A 44 2.10 -23.57 -23.94
CA GLU A 44 1.51 -24.47 -24.93
C GLU A 44 1.62 -23.90 -26.35
N LEU A 45 1.42 -22.58 -26.48
CA LEU A 45 1.54 -21.90 -27.78
C LEU A 45 2.99 -21.88 -28.27
N ILE A 46 3.94 -21.64 -27.40
CA ILE A 46 5.38 -21.68 -27.68
C ILE A 46 5.78 -23.07 -28.20
N LEU A 47 5.35 -24.13 -27.52
CA LEU A 47 5.64 -25.49 -27.95
C LEU A 47 5.16 -25.78 -29.39
N ARG A 48 3.99 -25.24 -29.78
CA ARG A 48 3.48 -25.39 -31.17
C ARG A 48 4.33 -24.61 -32.20
N TYR A 49 4.90 -23.45 -31.80
CA TYR A 49 5.73 -22.64 -32.67
C TYR A 49 7.17 -23.13 -32.79
N MET A 50 7.67 -23.94 -31.84
CA MET A 50 9.07 -24.40 -31.86
C MET A 50 9.47 -25.07 -33.17
N ASP A 51 8.59 -25.89 -33.74
CA ASP A 51 8.85 -26.61 -34.97
C ASP A 51 8.38 -25.87 -36.24
N SER A 52 7.34 -25.01 -36.12
CA SER A 52 6.73 -24.35 -37.27
C SER A 52 7.25 -22.94 -37.52
N ASP A 53 7.58 -22.18 -36.48
CA ASP A 53 8.07 -20.79 -36.53
C ASP A 53 8.97 -20.48 -35.33
N PRO A 54 10.26 -20.85 -35.38
CA PRO A 54 11.20 -20.62 -34.27
C PRO A 54 11.40 -19.16 -33.93
N ILE A 55 11.21 -18.23 -34.87
CA ILE A 55 11.34 -16.78 -34.60
C ILE A 55 10.20 -16.31 -33.69
N LYS A 56 8.98 -16.75 -34.04
CA LYS A 56 7.80 -16.45 -33.24
C LYS A 56 7.88 -17.09 -31.86
N ALA A 57 8.35 -18.36 -31.78
CA ALA A 57 8.60 -19.02 -30.49
C ALA A 57 9.54 -18.19 -29.58
N LYS A 58 10.62 -17.65 -30.16
CA LYS A 58 11.57 -16.80 -29.40
C LYS A 58 10.95 -15.49 -28.91
N LEU A 59 10.10 -14.86 -29.71
CA LEU A 59 9.38 -13.65 -29.31
C LEU A 59 8.39 -13.95 -28.16
N GLU A 60 7.65 -15.04 -28.25
CA GLU A 60 6.71 -15.49 -27.21
C GLU A 60 7.42 -15.84 -25.90
N ILE A 61 8.60 -16.48 -25.94
CA ILE A 61 9.43 -16.74 -24.75
C ILE A 61 9.84 -15.43 -24.08
N THR A 62 10.22 -14.42 -24.87
CA THR A 62 10.59 -13.11 -24.33
C THR A 62 9.40 -12.43 -23.64
N SER A 63 8.22 -12.49 -24.27
CA SER A 63 6.97 -11.98 -23.70
C SER A 63 6.59 -12.73 -22.42
N LEU A 64 6.68 -14.06 -22.44
CA LEU A 64 6.43 -14.91 -21.26
C LEU A 64 7.34 -14.53 -20.08
N SER A 65 8.63 -14.35 -20.34
CA SER A 65 9.59 -13.93 -19.31
C SER A 65 9.22 -12.56 -18.69
N LYS A 66 8.76 -11.61 -19.52
CA LYS A 66 8.30 -10.30 -19.06
C LYS A 66 7.03 -10.43 -18.19
N ASN A 67 6.06 -11.23 -18.64
CA ASN A 67 4.81 -11.46 -17.90
C ASN A 67 5.07 -12.15 -16.56
N LEU A 68 5.95 -13.16 -16.51
CA LEU A 68 6.34 -13.82 -15.26
C LEU A 68 7.01 -12.86 -14.27
N LYS A 69 7.90 -11.99 -14.76
CA LYS A 69 8.52 -10.97 -13.90
C LYS A 69 7.47 -10.02 -13.32
N HIS A 70 6.50 -9.61 -14.12
CA HIS A 70 5.38 -8.77 -13.67
C HIS A 70 4.55 -9.49 -12.61
N THR A 71 4.16 -10.75 -12.84
CA THR A 71 3.40 -11.55 -11.87
C THR A 71 4.14 -11.75 -10.54
N ILE A 72 5.46 -12.00 -10.59
CA ILE A 72 6.29 -12.08 -9.38
C ILE A 72 6.24 -10.77 -8.62
N GLN A 73 6.30 -9.64 -9.33
CA GLN A 73 6.25 -8.32 -8.74
C GLN A 73 4.91 -8.03 -8.07
N GLU A 74 3.80 -8.31 -8.74
CA GLU A 74 2.45 -8.17 -8.18
C GLU A 74 2.26 -9.08 -6.96
N THR A 75 2.75 -10.32 -7.03
CA THR A 75 2.69 -11.24 -5.88
C THR A 75 3.50 -10.73 -4.69
N ARG A 76 4.67 -10.13 -4.93
CA ARG A 76 5.46 -9.47 -3.87
C ARG A 76 4.70 -8.31 -3.26
N ASN A 77 4.03 -7.47 -4.05
CA ASN A 77 3.19 -6.38 -3.55
C ASN A 77 2.11 -6.90 -2.60
N ILE A 78 1.40 -7.95 -3.00
CA ILE A 78 0.39 -8.59 -2.16
C ILE A 78 1.02 -9.13 -0.86
N ILE A 79 2.21 -9.74 -0.94
CA ILE A 79 2.93 -10.22 0.25
C ILE A 79 3.37 -9.06 1.15
N PHE A 80 3.86 -7.95 0.61
CA PHE A 80 4.18 -6.75 1.39
C PHE A 80 2.93 -6.16 2.04
N ASP A 81 1.81 -6.13 1.32
CA ASP A 81 0.51 -5.70 1.87
C ASP A 81 0.01 -6.63 3.00
N LEU A 82 0.36 -7.91 2.97
CA LEU A 82 -0.01 -8.90 3.97
C LEU A 82 0.94 -8.97 5.19
N LYS A 83 2.13 -8.40 5.09
CA LYS A 83 3.24 -8.65 6.04
C LYS A 83 3.41 -7.57 7.12
N PRO A 84 2.46 -7.44 8.07
CA PRO A 84 2.73 -6.72 9.32
C PRO A 84 3.75 -7.45 10.22
N MET A 85 4.13 -8.69 9.88
CA MET A 85 5.03 -9.51 10.71
C MET A 85 6.46 -8.98 10.80
N THR A 86 6.96 -8.29 9.75
CA THR A 86 8.32 -7.70 9.78
C THR A 86 8.46 -6.59 10.81
N ILE A 87 7.40 -5.82 11.08
CA ILE A 87 7.42 -4.80 12.13
C ILE A 87 7.69 -5.42 13.51
N ASN A 88 7.18 -6.64 13.75
CA ASN A 88 7.40 -7.36 15.01
C ASN A 88 8.82 -7.90 15.15
N ASP A 89 9.49 -8.23 14.04
CA ASP A 89 10.78 -8.91 14.02
C ASP A 89 11.95 -7.93 13.79
N LEU A 90 11.77 -6.94 12.91
CA LEU A 90 12.81 -6.01 12.47
C LEU A 90 12.63 -4.58 13.01
N GLY A 91 11.46 -4.25 13.56
CA GLY A 91 11.10 -2.88 13.93
C GLY A 91 10.51 -2.08 12.76
N PHE A 92 9.92 -0.92 13.10
CA PHE A 92 9.23 -0.06 12.15
C PHE A 92 10.19 0.58 11.14
N SER A 93 11.28 1.14 11.63
CA SER A 93 12.27 1.86 10.81
C SER A 93 12.87 0.98 9.73
N GLU A 94 13.29 -0.25 10.07
CA GLU A 94 13.87 -1.17 9.09
C GLU A 94 12.82 -1.67 8.09
N THR A 95 11.59 -1.95 8.56
CA THR A 95 10.49 -2.35 7.68
C THR A 95 10.15 -1.26 6.65
N LEU A 96 10.17 0.03 7.07
CA LEU A 96 9.94 1.14 6.16
C LEU A 96 11.10 1.32 5.18
N ASN A 97 12.35 1.16 5.64
CA ASN A 97 13.54 1.20 4.79
C ASN A 97 13.47 0.16 3.67
N GLU A 98 13.15 -1.10 4.02
CA GLU A 98 12.95 -2.16 3.02
C GLU A 98 11.83 -1.81 2.02
N TYR A 99 10.71 -1.27 2.52
CA TYR A 99 9.59 -0.90 1.67
C TYR A 99 9.93 0.25 0.70
N VAL A 100 10.55 1.32 1.18
CA VAL A 100 10.96 2.45 0.34
C VAL A 100 12.03 2.03 -0.67
N SER A 101 13.00 1.21 -0.27
CA SER A 101 13.99 0.64 -1.19
C SER A 101 13.32 -0.14 -2.32
N TYR A 102 12.35 -0.99 -1.96
CA TYR A 102 11.55 -1.72 -2.92
C TYR A 102 10.79 -0.80 -3.88
N LEU A 103 10.15 0.28 -3.39
CA LEU A 103 9.44 1.24 -4.23
C LEU A 103 10.40 1.90 -5.24
N ASN A 104 11.57 2.33 -4.79
CA ASN A 104 12.57 2.99 -5.63
C ASN A 104 13.20 2.06 -6.68
N GLU A 105 13.27 0.76 -6.42
CA GLU A 105 13.78 -0.22 -7.38
C GLU A 105 12.76 -0.57 -8.48
N ASN A 106 11.47 -0.42 -8.21
CA ASN A 106 10.42 -0.99 -9.07
C ASN A 106 9.49 0.03 -9.72
N PHE A 107 9.52 1.29 -9.28
CA PHE A 107 8.66 2.36 -9.80
C PHE A 107 9.49 3.59 -10.21
N GLU A 108 8.95 4.40 -11.13
CA GLU A 108 9.62 5.61 -11.63
C GLU A 108 9.59 6.78 -10.64
N THR A 109 8.61 6.79 -9.73
CA THR A 109 8.51 7.79 -8.66
C THR A 109 9.60 7.57 -7.63
N HIS A 110 10.37 8.60 -7.32
CA HIS A 110 11.39 8.54 -6.27
C HIS A 110 10.78 8.82 -4.90
N PHE A 111 10.84 7.84 -4.01
CA PHE A 111 10.38 7.94 -2.63
C PHE A 111 11.55 8.24 -1.70
N SER A 112 11.40 9.25 -0.86
CA SER A 112 12.31 9.58 0.24
C SER A 112 11.57 9.48 1.58
N TYR A 113 12.30 9.20 2.65
CA TYR A 113 11.71 9.20 3.99
C TYR A 113 12.64 9.85 5.02
N ASP A 114 12.02 10.42 6.05
CA ASP A 114 12.67 11.01 7.22
C ASP A 114 11.91 10.58 8.48
N LEU A 115 12.61 9.94 9.40
CA LEU A 115 12.04 9.37 10.63
C LEU A 115 12.70 9.99 11.85
N ASP A 116 11.90 10.49 12.77
CA ASP A 116 12.37 10.77 14.12
C ASP A 116 12.55 9.45 14.89
N VAL A 117 13.61 9.35 15.68
CA VAL A 117 13.97 8.16 16.49
C VAL A 117 12.86 7.76 17.48
N ALA A 118 11.98 8.67 17.85
CA ALA A 118 10.83 8.41 18.72
C ALA A 118 9.84 7.37 18.15
N VAL A 119 9.84 7.16 16.84
CA VAL A 119 8.89 6.23 16.17
C VAL A 119 9.07 4.78 16.59
N ASP A 120 10.28 4.35 16.90
CA ASP A 120 10.55 2.98 17.35
C ASP A 120 10.04 2.71 18.79
N ASN A 121 9.63 3.75 19.52
CA ASN A 121 9.00 3.64 20.84
C ASN A 121 7.47 3.52 20.78
N LEU A 122 6.87 3.65 19.60
CA LEU A 122 5.43 3.45 19.43
C LEU A 122 5.05 2.00 19.70
N ASP A 123 3.86 1.79 20.23
CA ASP A 123 3.33 0.44 20.37
C ASP A 123 3.06 -0.20 19.00
N LYS A 124 2.89 -1.51 18.99
CA LYS A 124 2.73 -2.31 17.77
C LYS A 124 1.50 -1.92 16.94
N GLU A 125 0.43 -1.47 17.59
CA GLU A 125 -0.82 -1.10 16.93
C GLU A 125 -0.66 0.22 16.18
N HIS A 126 0.01 1.20 16.80
CA HIS A 126 0.39 2.46 16.16
C HIS A 126 1.33 2.21 14.97
N CYS A 127 2.40 1.46 15.17
CA CYS A 127 3.34 1.10 14.10
C CYS A 127 2.63 0.45 12.91
N LEU A 128 1.77 -0.54 13.17
CA LEU A 128 1.02 -1.22 12.14
C LEU A 128 0.08 -0.29 11.37
N THR A 129 -0.65 0.55 12.10
CA THR A 129 -1.59 1.50 11.49
C THR A 129 -0.86 2.53 10.64
N LEU A 130 0.22 3.15 11.15
CA LEU A 130 1.02 4.11 10.38
C LEU A 130 1.63 3.47 9.13
N TYR A 131 2.15 2.24 9.24
CA TYR A 131 2.68 1.51 8.10
C TYR A 131 1.63 1.27 7.01
N ARG A 132 0.41 0.88 7.40
CA ARG A 132 -0.71 0.71 6.46
C ARG A 132 -1.13 2.02 5.79
N VAL A 133 -1.12 3.12 6.53
CA VAL A 133 -1.35 4.45 5.97
C VAL A 133 -0.32 4.78 4.90
N ILE A 134 0.96 4.53 5.19
CA ILE A 134 2.06 4.74 4.23
C ILE A 134 1.87 3.87 2.98
N GLN A 135 1.57 2.58 3.14
CA GLN A 135 1.35 1.67 2.02
C GLN A 135 0.22 2.14 1.10
N GLU A 136 -0.92 2.51 1.67
CA GLU A 136 -2.08 3.00 0.91
C GLU A 136 -1.76 4.31 0.20
N ALA A 137 -1.11 5.25 0.89
CA ALA A 137 -0.70 6.53 0.31
C ALA A 137 0.29 6.33 -0.85
N CYS A 138 1.33 5.52 -0.67
CA CYS A 138 2.31 5.21 -1.73
C CYS A 138 1.66 4.50 -2.92
N THR A 139 0.74 3.57 -2.67
CA THR A 139 -0.02 2.88 -3.72
C THR A 139 -0.86 3.86 -4.54
N ASN A 140 -1.52 4.81 -3.88
CA ASN A 140 -2.31 5.86 -4.54
C ASN A 140 -1.41 6.80 -5.36
N ILE A 141 -0.25 7.17 -4.85
CA ILE A 141 0.74 7.96 -5.58
C ILE A 141 1.17 7.23 -6.86
N ILE A 142 1.56 5.97 -6.78
CA ILE A 142 2.01 5.18 -7.93
C ILE A 142 0.89 5.03 -8.98
N LYS A 143 -0.34 4.80 -8.55
CA LYS A 143 -1.46 4.55 -9.47
C LYS A 143 -2.04 5.81 -10.10
N HIS A 144 -2.00 6.94 -9.42
CA HIS A 144 -2.86 8.08 -9.75
C HIS A 144 -2.14 9.42 -9.87
N SER A 145 -0.98 9.61 -9.21
CA SER A 145 -0.41 10.95 -9.09
C SER A 145 0.44 11.38 -10.28
N HIS A 146 1.05 10.44 -11.03
CA HIS A 146 2.11 10.73 -12.00
C HIS A 146 3.26 11.57 -11.41
N ALA A 147 3.48 11.46 -10.09
CA ALA A 147 4.53 12.19 -9.39
C ALA A 147 5.93 11.69 -9.78
N LYS A 148 6.89 12.59 -9.74
CA LYS A 148 8.32 12.27 -9.86
C LYS A 148 8.94 12.01 -8.48
N ASN A 149 8.47 12.74 -7.47
CA ASN A 149 8.98 12.65 -6.11
C ASN A 149 7.85 12.54 -5.11
N ALA A 150 8.08 11.71 -4.09
CA ALA A 150 7.22 11.56 -2.93
C ALA A 150 8.07 11.53 -1.66
N GLU A 151 7.58 12.15 -0.61
CA GLU A 151 8.26 12.29 0.67
C GLU A 151 7.39 11.75 1.80
N ILE A 152 7.97 10.90 2.64
CA ILE A 152 7.35 10.36 3.85
C ILE A 152 8.09 10.93 5.04
N LYS A 153 7.38 11.58 5.97
CA LYS A 153 7.97 12.08 7.21
C LYS A 153 7.19 11.61 8.41
N ILE A 154 7.89 11.21 9.46
CA ILE A 154 7.29 10.87 10.75
C ILE A 154 8.10 11.55 11.84
N TRP A 155 7.40 12.31 12.70
CA TRP A 155 8.00 12.99 13.82
C TRP A 155 7.03 13.11 14.99
N GLU A 156 7.55 13.36 16.17
CA GLU A 156 6.75 13.72 17.34
C GLU A 156 6.66 15.25 17.44
N ASP A 157 5.46 15.77 17.63
CA ASP A 157 5.28 17.19 17.85
C ASP A 157 5.47 17.58 19.32
N LYS A 158 5.44 18.90 19.61
CA LYS A 158 5.62 19.44 20.98
C LYS A 158 4.50 19.05 21.96
N THR A 159 3.40 18.50 21.46
CA THR A 159 2.25 18.07 22.26
C THR A 159 2.27 16.57 22.57
N GLY A 160 3.30 15.83 22.12
CA GLY A 160 3.41 14.39 22.28
C GLY A 160 2.52 13.62 21.30
N GLN A 161 2.24 14.19 20.13
CA GLN A 161 1.55 13.49 19.05
C GLN A 161 2.55 13.02 18.01
N CYS A 162 2.38 11.79 17.54
CA CYS A 162 3.10 11.30 16.36
C CYS A 162 2.40 11.81 15.10
N ILE A 163 3.15 12.49 14.26
CA ILE A 163 2.69 13.05 12.99
C ILE A 163 3.30 12.24 11.85
N LEU A 164 2.47 11.70 10.98
CA LEU A 164 2.87 11.12 9.69
C LEU A 164 2.44 12.08 8.58
N SER A 165 3.37 12.43 7.71
CA SER A 165 3.13 13.22 6.50
C SER A 165 3.57 12.41 5.29
N VAL A 166 2.71 12.28 4.28
CA VAL A 166 3.04 11.72 2.97
C VAL A 166 2.66 12.74 1.92
N LYS A 167 3.63 13.18 1.12
CA LYS A 167 3.46 14.23 0.13
C LYS A 167 4.05 13.84 -1.20
N ASP A 168 3.38 14.17 -2.31
CA ASP A 168 3.89 14.02 -3.67
C ASP A 168 3.82 15.31 -4.49
N ASP A 169 4.56 15.34 -5.60
CA ASP A 169 4.61 16.46 -6.56
C ASP A 169 3.76 16.22 -7.82
N GLY A 170 2.77 15.33 -7.75
CA GLY A 170 1.99 14.89 -8.91
C GLY A 170 0.84 15.80 -9.31
N VAL A 171 -0.07 15.25 -10.11
CA VAL A 171 -1.18 16.02 -10.70
C VAL A 171 -2.25 16.44 -9.69
N GLY A 172 -2.30 15.81 -8.50
CA GLY A 172 -3.33 16.07 -7.51
C GLY A 172 -4.75 15.83 -8.05
N CYS A 173 -5.75 16.22 -7.27
CA CYS A 173 -7.15 16.15 -7.68
C CYS A 173 -7.97 17.25 -6.99
N GLN A 174 -9.24 17.42 -7.40
CA GLN A 174 -10.15 18.28 -6.63
C GLN A 174 -10.67 17.52 -5.42
N VAL A 175 -10.71 18.16 -4.26
CA VAL A 175 -11.24 17.56 -3.02
C VAL A 175 -12.67 17.02 -3.19
N SER A 176 -13.48 17.67 -4.04
CA SER A 176 -14.84 17.22 -4.38
C SER A 176 -14.87 15.86 -5.10
N ASP A 177 -13.80 15.48 -5.78
CA ASP A 177 -13.71 14.23 -6.52
C ASP A 177 -13.29 13.07 -5.63
N LEU A 178 -12.60 13.33 -4.52
CA LEU A 178 -12.29 12.34 -3.48
C LEU A 178 -13.56 11.72 -2.88
N ASN A 179 -14.67 12.49 -2.82
CA ASN A 179 -15.95 12.02 -2.30
C ASN A 179 -16.80 11.28 -3.35
N LYS A 180 -16.55 11.46 -4.65
CA LYS A 180 -17.38 10.90 -5.75
C LYS A 180 -16.87 9.56 -6.26
N LEU A 181 -15.57 9.36 -6.27
CA LEU A 181 -14.95 8.11 -6.66
C LEU A 181 -14.94 7.24 -5.41
N ASN A 182 -15.50 6.03 -5.45
CA ASN A 182 -15.49 5.04 -4.37
C ASN A 182 -14.05 4.76 -3.87
N HIS A 183 -13.43 5.75 -3.20
CA HIS A 183 -12.12 5.61 -2.60
C HIS A 183 -12.22 4.86 -1.28
N TYR A 184 -12.60 3.58 -1.36
CA TYR A 184 -12.65 2.68 -0.20
C TYR A 184 -11.32 2.70 0.59
N GLY A 185 -10.18 2.87 -0.10
CA GLY A 185 -8.86 2.94 0.54
C GLY A 185 -8.72 4.10 1.53
N LEU A 186 -9.10 5.32 1.14
CA LEU A 186 -9.04 6.48 2.03
C LEU A 186 -10.02 6.39 3.20
N GLN A 187 -11.22 5.86 2.99
CA GLN A 187 -12.19 5.65 4.06
C GLN A 187 -11.69 4.64 5.09
N ILE A 188 -11.15 3.50 4.64
CA ILE A 188 -10.55 2.49 5.52
C ILE A 188 -9.37 3.08 6.30
N LEU A 189 -8.56 3.93 5.66
CA LEU A 189 -7.45 4.64 6.28
C LEU A 189 -7.95 5.56 7.41
N GLU A 190 -8.97 6.39 7.14
CA GLU A 190 -9.57 7.26 8.15
C GLU A 190 -10.15 6.47 9.33
N GLU A 191 -10.82 5.35 9.07
CA GLU A 191 -11.37 4.47 10.12
C GLU A 191 -10.26 3.89 11.00
N ARG A 192 -9.16 3.43 10.40
CA ARG A 192 -7.99 2.91 11.15
C ARG A 192 -7.34 3.97 12.02
N VAL A 193 -7.17 5.18 11.49
CA VAL A 193 -6.63 6.30 12.26
C VAL A 193 -7.54 6.70 13.42
N LYS A 194 -8.87 6.68 13.22
CA LYS A 194 -9.85 6.94 14.28
C LYS A 194 -9.81 5.92 15.42
N ILE A 195 -9.51 4.64 15.14
CA ILE A 195 -9.34 3.62 16.19
C ILE A 195 -8.24 4.02 17.17
N LEU A 196 -7.16 4.65 16.69
CA LEU A 196 -6.09 5.20 17.52
C LEU A 196 -6.40 6.58 18.09
N SER A 197 -7.66 7.03 18.06
CA SER A 197 -8.06 8.38 18.46
C SER A 197 -7.30 9.49 17.69
N GLY A 198 -6.85 9.16 16.49
CA GLY A 198 -6.12 10.06 15.62
C GLY A 198 -7.01 10.86 14.67
N THR A 199 -6.39 11.76 13.93
CA THR A 199 -7.02 12.58 12.87
C THR A 199 -6.26 12.42 11.56
N CYS A 200 -7.01 12.55 10.45
CA CYS A 200 -6.48 12.47 9.10
C CYS A 200 -6.90 13.72 8.33
N GLU A 201 -5.94 14.41 7.74
CA GLU A 201 -6.15 15.61 6.93
C GLU A 201 -5.57 15.39 5.54
N ILE A 202 -6.31 15.77 4.50
CA ILE A 202 -5.89 15.65 3.10
C ILE A 202 -5.95 17.01 2.45
N GLU A 203 -4.81 17.44 1.90
CA GLU A 203 -4.67 18.66 1.10
C GLU A 203 -4.29 18.27 -0.32
N THR A 204 -5.08 18.66 -1.30
CA THR A 204 -4.80 18.41 -2.72
C THR A 204 -5.51 19.44 -3.59
N ASN A 205 -4.87 19.83 -4.69
CA ASN A 205 -5.44 20.64 -5.76
C ASN A 205 -4.87 20.17 -7.10
N LEU A 206 -5.54 20.51 -8.19
CA LEU A 206 -5.04 20.20 -9.53
C LEU A 206 -3.64 20.79 -9.77
N ASN A 207 -2.71 19.92 -10.17
CA ASN A 207 -1.29 20.21 -10.41
C ASN A 207 -0.51 20.72 -9.19
N GLN A 208 -0.97 20.40 -7.98
CA GLN A 208 -0.28 20.77 -6.73
C GLN A 208 0.10 19.55 -5.89
N GLY A 209 -0.06 18.34 -6.46
CA GLY A 209 0.20 17.09 -5.75
C GLY A 209 -0.88 16.75 -4.73
N PHE A 210 -0.53 15.81 -3.87
CA PHE A 210 -1.37 15.32 -2.78
C PHE A 210 -0.55 15.34 -1.50
N HIS A 211 -1.15 15.76 -0.39
CA HIS A 211 -0.54 15.78 0.92
C HIS A 211 -1.50 15.19 1.94
N LEU A 212 -1.11 14.07 2.51
CA LEU A 212 -1.80 13.38 3.59
C LEU A 212 -1.06 13.65 4.90
N THR A 213 -1.77 14.13 5.90
CA THR A 213 -1.25 14.29 7.26
C THR A 213 -2.10 13.49 8.23
N VAL A 214 -1.47 12.60 8.98
CA VAL A 214 -2.09 11.81 10.05
C VAL A 214 -1.46 12.19 11.38
N LYS A 215 -2.30 12.40 12.41
CA LYS A 215 -1.87 12.70 13.77
C LYS A 215 -2.46 11.65 14.70
N VAL A 216 -1.62 10.98 15.47
CA VAL A 216 -2.04 10.01 16.47
C VAL A 216 -1.39 10.31 17.81
N PRO A 217 -2.11 10.17 18.93
CA PRO A 217 -1.50 10.34 20.25
C PRO A 217 -0.44 9.26 20.45
N VAL A 218 0.73 9.62 20.96
CA VAL A 218 1.72 8.64 21.42
C VAL A 218 1.19 8.07 22.72
N SER A 219 0.86 6.77 22.77
CA SER A 219 0.43 6.12 24.01
C SER A 219 1.57 6.15 25.02
N CYS A 220 1.32 6.77 26.16
CA CYS A 220 2.20 6.64 27.35
C CYS A 220 2.03 5.26 27.99
#